data_af2230f66cc2458e2baa3ca5b85c4046
#
_entry.id   af2230f66cc2458e2baa3ca5b85c4046
#
_cell.length_a   1.000
_cell.length_b   1.000
_cell.length_c   1.000
_cell.angle_alpha   90.00
_cell.angle_beta   90.00
_cell.angle_gamma   90.00
#
_symmetry.space_group_name_H-M   'P 1'
#
loop_
_entity.id
_entity.type
_entity.pdbx_description
1 polymer ?
#
loop_
_entity_poly.entity_id
_entity_poly.type
_entity_poly.pdbx_seq_one_letter_code
_entity_poly.pdbx_strand_id
1 'polypeptide(L)'
;MLIAVSCQESLEDRCAREAKEYNNKKCPAKVLDGVTIDSLVFDRSTHTLNYYYTFSGMSDNKEMMSKINPRKILVDELRNSTKVQAYKEAGYNFHYIYFSASTREKLADILVTEKDYK
;
A
#
# COMPACT_ATOMS: atom_id res chain seq x y z
N MET A 1 -16.48 -28.65 -23.12
CA MET A 1 -16.23 -28.07 -22.81
C MET A 1 -15.73 -27.02 -22.28
N LEU A 2 -15.50 -26.65 -21.98
CA LEU A 2 -15.20 -25.75 -21.61
C LEU A 2 -14.56 -24.79 -21.33
N ILE A 3 -14.48 -24.60 -21.32
CA ILE A 3 -13.97 -23.58 -21.43
C ILE A 3 -13.89 -22.61 -20.33
N ALA A 4 -13.91 -22.88 -19.22
CA ALA A 4 -13.79 -22.10 -18.04
C ALA A 4 -12.50 -21.30 -17.93
N VAL A 5 -11.55 -21.62 -18.70
CA VAL A 5 -10.28 -20.93 -18.73
C VAL A 5 -10.43 -19.44 -19.04
N SER A 6 -11.39 -19.12 -19.90
CA SER A 6 -11.62 -17.73 -20.30
C SER A 6 -12.10 -16.84 -19.15
N CYS A 7 -12.54 -17.45 -18.05
CA CYS A 7 -13.05 -16.72 -16.89
C CYS A 7 -11.98 -16.38 -15.87
N GLN A 8 -10.77 -16.90 -16.06
CA GLN A 8 -9.69 -16.59 -15.12
C GLN A 8 -9.12 -15.21 -15.41
N GLU A 9 -9.06 -14.41 -14.38
CA GLU A 9 -8.42 -13.10 -14.52
C GLU A 9 -6.91 -13.25 -14.28
N SER A 10 -6.14 -12.38 -14.93
CA SER A 10 -4.69 -12.33 -14.68
C SER A 10 -4.44 -11.76 -13.29
N LEU A 11 -3.23 -11.96 -12.78
CA LEU A 11 -2.84 -11.38 -11.50
C LEU A 11 -2.93 -9.86 -11.55
N GLU A 12 -2.55 -9.27 -12.68
CA GLU A 12 -2.61 -7.83 -12.88
C GLU A 12 -4.05 -7.32 -12.83
N ASP A 13 -4.97 -8.01 -13.50
CA ASP A 13 -6.39 -7.64 -13.46
C ASP A 13 -6.97 -7.81 -12.06
N ARG A 14 -6.58 -8.88 -11.36
CA ARG A 14 -7.00 -9.11 -9.99
C ARG A 14 -6.53 -7.98 -9.08
N CYS A 15 -5.27 -7.58 -9.21
CA CYS A 15 -4.71 -6.52 -8.40
C CYS A 15 -5.44 -5.20 -8.64
N ALA A 16 -5.69 -4.88 -9.91
CA ALA A 16 -6.43 -3.67 -10.26
C ALA A 16 -7.85 -3.68 -9.68
N ARG A 17 -8.51 -4.83 -9.77
CA ARG A 17 -9.86 -4.99 -9.23
C ARG A 17 -9.89 -4.84 -7.72
N GLU A 18 -8.98 -5.51 -7.03
CA GLU A 18 -8.93 -5.45 -5.56
C GLU A 18 -8.61 -4.05 -5.06
N ALA A 19 -7.71 -3.34 -5.72
CA ALA A 19 -7.38 -1.97 -5.35
C ALA A 19 -8.58 -1.05 -5.52
N LYS A 20 -9.29 -1.19 -6.64
CA LYS A 20 -10.47 -0.38 -6.92
C LYS A 20 -11.59 -0.67 -5.91
N GLU A 21 -11.81 -1.93 -5.58
CA GLU A 21 -12.82 -2.31 -4.60
C GLU A 21 -12.48 -1.76 -3.22
N TYR A 22 -11.21 -1.82 -2.84
CA TYR A 22 -10.76 -1.29 -1.56
C TYR A 22 -11.02 0.22 -1.48
N ASN A 23 -10.66 0.96 -2.53
CA ASN A 23 -10.94 2.38 -2.57
C ASN A 23 -12.43 2.69 -2.43
N ASN A 24 -13.26 1.97 -3.18
CA ASN A 24 -14.70 2.25 -3.22
C ASN A 24 -15.41 1.88 -1.92
N LYS A 25 -14.96 0.82 -1.27
CA LYS A 25 -15.66 0.27 -0.10
C LYS A 25 -15.07 0.73 1.23
N LYS A 26 -13.78 1.02 1.28
CA LYS A 26 -13.10 1.25 2.55
C LYS A 26 -12.37 2.58 2.69
N CYS A 27 -12.06 3.25 1.58
CA CYS A 27 -11.33 4.51 1.67
C CYS A 27 -12.28 5.72 1.56
N PRO A 28 -11.98 6.79 2.29
CA PRO A 28 -10.95 6.88 3.33
C PRO A 28 -11.38 6.15 4.60
N ALA A 29 -10.40 5.63 5.33
CA ALA A 29 -10.68 4.92 6.57
C ALA A 29 -9.59 5.14 7.60
N LYS A 30 -9.98 5.30 8.84
CA LYS A 30 -9.04 5.39 9.96
C LYS A 30 -8.50 3.99 10.24
N VAL A 31 -7.19 3.82 10.12
CA VAL A 31 -6.55 2.53 10.35
C VAL A 31 -5.89 2.44 11.72
N LEU A 32 -5.44 3.58 12.23
CA LEU A 32 -4.91 3.73 13.59
C LEU A 32 -5.32 5.11 14.07
N ASP A 33 -5.11 5.37 15.37
CA ASP A 33 -5.37 6.70 15.91
C ASP A 33 -4.46 7.71 15.21
N GLY A 34 -5.08 8.71 14.60
CA GLY A 34 -4.35 9.74 13.85
C GLY A 34 -3.83 9.30 12.49
N VAL A 35 -4.19 8.11 12.00
CA VAL A 35 -3.71 7.63 10.70
C VAL A 35 -4.89 7.18 9.85
N THR A 36 -5.04 7.82 8.70
CA THR A 36 -6.11 7.51 7.75
C THR A 36 -5.51 7.04 6.44
N ILE A 37 -6.00 5.91 5.92
CA ILE A 37 -5.68 5.53 4.55
C ILE A 37 -6.66 6.26 3.63
N ASP A 38 -6.10 7.05 2.72
CA ASP A 38 -6.92 7.88 1.82
C ASP A 38 -7.30 7.13 0.55
N SER A 39 -6.36 6.39 0.00
CA SER A 39 -6.59 5.64 -1.24
C SER A 39 -5.51 4.59 -1.47
N LEU A 40 -5.84 3.62 -2.30
CA LEU A 40 -4.94 2.58 -2.79
C LEU A 40 -5.06 2.57 -4.31
N VAL A 41 -3.97 2.84 -5.01
CA VAL A 41 -3.97 2.93 -6.47
C VAL A 41 -2.93 1.96 -7.04
N PHE A 42 -3.37 1.11 -7.96
CA PHE A 42 -2.47 0.18 -8.63
C PHE A 42 -2.00 0.76 -9.97
N ASP A 43 -0.69 0.84 -10.13
CA ASP A 43 -0.06 1.24 -11.39
C ASP A 43 0.35 -0.01 -12.15
N ARG A 44 -0.37 -0.32 -13.22
CA ARG A 44 -0.12 -1.51 -14.02
C ARG A 44 1.24 -1.48 -14.73
N SER A 45 1.68 -0.29 -15.13
CA SER A 45 2.91 -0.19 -15.93
C SER A 45 4.15 -0.57 -15.12
N THR A 46 4.12 -0.38 -13.81
CA THR A 46 5.25 -0.67 -12.94
C THR A 46 4.95 -1.79 -11.94
N HIS A 47 3.73 -2.34 -11.96
CA HIS A 47 3.25 -3.31 -10.98
C HIS A 47 3.43 -2.80 -9.55
N THR A 48 3.00 -1.55 -9.31
CA THR A 48 3.15 -0.90 -8.02
C THR A 48 1.80 -0.62 -7.38
N LEU A 49 1.65 -1.06 -6.14
CA LEU A 49 0.51 -0.71 -5.30
C LEU A 49 0.89 0.53 -4.50
N ASN A 50 0.19 1.64 -4.76
CA ASN A 50 0.47 2.92 -4.11
C ASN A 50 -0.55 3.15 -3.00
N TYR A 51 -0.07 3.25 -1.76
CA TYR A 51 -0.87 3.46 -0.56
C TYR A 51 -0.69 4.90 -0.09
N TYR A 52 -1.77 5.66 -0.05
CA TYR A 52 -1.73 7.08 0.36
C TYR A 52 -2.38 7.23 1.73
N TYR A 53 -1.62 7.80 2.67
CA TYR A 53 -2.08 7.99 4.06
C TYR A 53 -1.97 9.44 4.47
N THR A 54 -2.85 9.86 5.40
CA THR A 54 -2.77 11.15 6.06
C THR A 54 -2.56 10.92 7.55
N PHE A 55 -1.59 11.60 8.11
CA PHE A 55 -1.25 11.54 9.53
C PHE A 55 -1.69 12.84 10.21
N SER A 56 -2.41 12.72 11.31
CA SER A 56 -2.94 13.87 12.05
C SER A 56 -2.64 13.74 13.54
N GLY A 57 -2.83 14.85 14.26
CA GLY A 57 -2.60 14.88 15.70
C GLY A 57 -1.15 14.61 16.07
N MET A 58 -0.94 13.76 17.05
CA MET A 58 0.42 13.46 17.52
C MET A 58 1.25 12.69 16.50
N SER A 59 0.59 11.99 15.59
CA SER A 59 1.28 11.25 14.52
C SER A 59 1.80 12.17 13.42
N ASP A 60 1.26 13.38 13.32
CA ASP A 60 1.65 14.37 12.34
C ASP A 60 2.91 15.08 12.80
N ASN A 61 4.04 14.38 12.75
CA ASN A 61 5.30 14.86 13.28
C ASN A 61 6.47 14.30 12.48
N LYS A 62 7.06 15.16 11.68
CA LYS A 62 8.16 14.78 10.78
C LYS A 62 9.37 14.26 11.54
N GLU A 63 9.69 14.90 12.66
CA GLU A 63 10.85 14.49 13.46
C GLU A 63 10.64 13.09 14.05
N MET A 64 9.45 12.83 14.61
CA MET A 64 9.14 11.52 15.14
C MET A 64 9.17 10.47 14.03
N MET A 65 8.63 10.79 12.86
CA MET A 65 8.62 9.88 11.73
C MET A 65 10.04 9.47 11.33
N SER A 66 10.98 10.40 11.36
CA SER A 66 12.37 10.10 11.01
C SER A 66 13.04 9.17 12.02
N LYS A 67 12.54 9.12 13.26
CA LYS A 67 13.12 8.31 14.34
C LYS A 67 12.60 6.87 14.39
N ILE A 68 11.39 6.63 13.90
CA ILE A 68 10.75 5.30 14.04
C ILE A 68 11.14 4.31 12.95
N ASN A 69 11.90 4.73 11.96
CA ASN A 69 12.31 3.87 10.83
C ASN A 69 11.10 3.17 10.17
N PRO A 70 10.24 3.95 9.50
CA PRO A 70 9.02 3.38 8.93
C PRO A 70 9.29 2.33 7.86
N ARG A 71 10.41 2.41 7.14
CA ARG A 71 10.75 1.40 6.14
C ARG A 71 10.86 0.01 6.76
N LYS A 72 11.57 -0.08 7.88
CA LYS A 72 11.75 -1.38 8.54
C LYS A 72 10.41 -1.96 8.98
N ILE A 73 9.55 -1.13 9.54
CA ILE A 73 8.22 -1.56 9.98
C ILE A 73 7.42 -2.09 8.80
N LEU A 74 7.41 -1.36 7.69
CA LEU A 74 6.64 -1.73 6.51
C LEU A 74 7.19 -3.00 5.86
N VAL A 75 8.50 -3.14 5.77
CA VAL A 75 9.10 -4.35 5.20
C VAL A 75 8.77 -5.56 6.06
N ASP A 76 8.86 -5.44 7.37
CA ASP A 76 8.53 -6.54 8.28
C ASP A 76 7.06 -6.94 8.15
N GLU A 77 6.16 -5.97 8.06
CA GLU A 77 4.74 -6.24 7.87
C GLU A 77 4.47 -6.95 6.55
N LEU A 78 5.10 -6.49 5.47
CA LEU A 78 4.93 -7.10 4.16
C LEU A 78 5.43 -8.54 4.14
N ARG A 79 6.58 -8.79 4.76
CA ARG A 79 7.12 -10.16 4.82
C ARG A 79 6.15 -11.10 5.51
N ASN A 80 5.44 -10.63 6.49
CA ASN A 80 4.53 -11.45 7.28
C ASN A 80 3.09 -11.46 6.76
N SER A 81 2.78 -10.64 5.77
CA SER A 81 1.42 -10.53 5.25
C SER A 81 1.11 -11.63 4.25
N THR A 82 0.05 -12.38 4.49
CA THR A 82 -0.44 -13.39 3.54
C THR A 82 -1.43 -12.79 2.55
N LYS A 83 -2.01 -11.63 2.86
CA LYS A 83 -3.01 -10.99 2.00
C LYS A 83 -2.46 -10.61 0.63
N VAL A 84 -1.18 -10.26 0.58
CA VAL A 84 -0.51 -9.84 -0.64
C VAL A 84 0.50 -10.87 -1.14
N GLN A 85 0.35 -12.12 -0.70
CA GLN A 85 1.32 -13.18 -1.00
C GLN A 85 1.53 -13.37 -2.51
N ALA A 86 0.45 -13.41 -3.27
CA ALA A 86 0.54 -13.60 -4.72
C ALA A 86 1.31 -12.45 -5.39
N TYR A 87 1.11 -11.24 -4.90
CA TYR A 87 1.80 -10.06 -5.45
C TYR A 87 3.28 -10.07 -5.10
N LYS A 88 3.60 -10.48 -3.87
CA LYS A 88 5.01 -10.61 -3.47
C LYS A 88 5.73 -11.68 -4.29
N GLU A 89 5.07 -12.81 -4.53
CA GLU A 89 5.65 -13.87 -5.34
C GLU A 89 5.92 -13.42 -6.76
N ALA A 90 5.08 -12.55 -7.28
CA ALA A 90 5.24 -11.98 -8.61
C ALA A 90 6.21 -10.80 -8.67
N GLY A 91 6.76 -10.38 -7.52
CA GLY A 91 7.75 -9.31 -7.48
C GLY A 91 7.16 -7.90 -7.58
N TYR A 92 5.91 -7.73 -7.17
CA TYR A 92 5.26 -6.41 -7.23
C TYR A 92 5.89 -5.44 -6.23
N ASN A 93 5.76 -4.15 -6.52
CA ASN A 93 6.24 -3.09 -5.65
C ASN A 93 5.12 -2.57 -4.76
N PHE A 94 5.51 -2.10 -3.56
CA PHE A 94 4.58 -1.52 -2.61
C PHE A 94 5.11 -0.15 -2.23
N HIS A 95 4.34 0.88 -2.52
CA HIS A 95 4.76 2.27 -2.35
C HIS A 95 3.85 2.95 -1.33
N TYR A 96 4.46 3.49 -0.27
CA TYR A 96 3.74 4.10 0.85
C TYR A 96 4.06 5.58 0.91
N ILE A 97 3.05 6.42 0.81
CA ILE A 97 3.21 7.87 0.84
C ILE A 97 2.41 8.41 2.02
N TYR A 98 3.09 9.04 2.96
CA TYR A 98 2.50 9.61 4.17
C TYR A 98 2.48 11.13 4.07
N PHE A 99 1.30 11.72 4.21
CA PHE A 99 1.12 13.18 4.18
C PHE A 99 0.77 13.71 5.55
N SER A 100 1.24 14.91 5.85
CA SER A 100 0.84 15.67 7.03
C SER A 100 -0.55 16.25 6.82
N ALA A 101 -1.44 16.08 7.79
CA ALA A 101 -2.77 16.70 7.74
C ALA A 101 -2.68 18.21 7.85
N SER A 102 -1.73 18.73 8.66
CA SER A 102 -1.63 20.16 8.92
C SER A 102 -0.92 20.93 7.82
N THR A 103 0.15 20.37 7.25
CA THR A 103 0.97 21.07 6.24
C THR A 103 0.76 20.56 4.82
N ARG A 104 0.20 19.36 4.66
CA ARG A 104 0.03 18.66 3.40
C ARG A 104 1.35 18.23 2.76
N GLU A 105 2.44 18.39 3.46
CA GLU A 105 3.75 17.94 3.00
C GLU A 105 3.93 16.44 3.25
N LYS A 106 4.84 15.83 2.53
CA LYS A 106 5.17 14.42 2.74
C LYS A 106 5.95 14.24 4.03
N LEU A 107 5.48 13.32 4.86
CA LEU A 107 6.20 12.88 6.05
C LEU A 107 7.09 11.70 5.71
N ALA A 108 6.71 10.88 4.75
CA ALA A 108 7.49 9.74 4.31
C ALA A 108 7.05 9.34 2.90
N ASP A 109 8.01 8.78 2.16
CA ASP A 109 7.78 8.28 0.80
C ASP A 109 8.66 7.05 0.66
N ILE A 110 8.05 5.86 0.77
CA ILE A 110 8.80 4.62 0.93
C ILE A 110 8.38 3.63 -0.16
N LEU A 111 9.31 3.31 -1.05
CA LEU A 111 9.11 2.28 -2.06
C LEU A 111 9.76 0.99 -1.57
N VAL A 112 8.96 -0.07 -1.48
CA VAL A 112 9.43 -1.40 -1.08
C VAL A 112 9.36 -2.30 -2.31
N THR A 113 10.48 -2.91 -2.65
CA THR A 113 10.59 -3.81 -3.81
C THR A 113 10.89 -5.23 -3.33
N GLU A 114 10.90 -6.17 -4.28
CA GLU A 114 11.17 -7.57 -3.93
C GLU A 114 12.54 -7.77 -3.29
N LYS A 115 13.50 -6.88 -3.55
CA LYS A 115 14.81 -6.93 -2.89
C LYS A 115 14.68 -6.73 -1.39
N ASP A 116 13.66 -5.99 -0.96
CA ASP A 116 13.46 -5.69 0.46
C ASP A 116 12.73 -6.81 1.19
N TYR A 117 11.74 -7.42 0.55
CA TYR A 117 10.89 -8.39 1.25
C TYR A 117 11.19 -9.85 0.94
N LYS A 118 12.03 -10.14 -0.03
CA LYS A 118 12.43 -11.52 -0.35
C LYS A 118 13.71 -11.97 0.34
#